data_1af5ca024215fcb02e9599372e775c4b
#
_entry.id   1af5ca024215fcb02e9599372e775c4b
#
_cell.length_a   1.000
_cell.length_b   1.000
_cell.length_c   1.000
_cell.angle_alpha   90.00
_cell.angle_beta   90.00
_cell.angle_gamma   90.00
#
_symmetry.space_group_name_H-M   'P 1'
#
loop_
_entity.id
_entity.type
_entity.pdbx_description
1 polymer ?
#
loop_
_entity_poly.entity_id
_entity_poly.type
_entity_poly.pdbx_seq_one_letter_code
_entity_poly.pdbx_strand_id
1 'polypeptide(L)'
;LRTANVNGFYLCEAEPRLVIVDKAHAGKADSLNVGINVSRAPYFCSVDADSVLEENAILRLMRPIIEAPELVHATGGIVRLVNGSSVVDGRLVDIRLPKDSLSLIQVVEYIRSFLFGRAGLSVLNSLLVISGTFSMFQKRSVLAAGGYKTSIVTEDMELVVRLHKHLRDHNRKYRITFVPDPICWTEAPKDLAMLKKQRRRWHAGLAATISMYRSMLFNYRYGRIGLFALPYQLFIELIGPVIEVAGYFVVTASFAFGIIDRQFFMLFVIMAVLVGVFFSVAAVLLEEISYRRYPK
;
A
#
# COMPACT_ATOMS: atom_id res chain seq x y z
N LEU A 1 -22.59 -4.29 7.99
CA LEU A 1 -22.08 -2.93 7.80
C LEU A 1 -23.14 -2.05 7.14
N ARG A 2 -23.17 -0.75 7.46
CA ARG A 2 -24.03 0.23 6.77
C ARG A 2 -23.44 0.53 5.40
N THR A 3 -24.29 0.60 4.37
CA THR A 3 -23.92 0.87 2.97
C THR A 3 -24.97 1.74 2.30
N ALA A 4 -24.65 2.31 1.16
CA ALA A 4 -25.62 2.96 0.29
C ALA A 4 -26.61 1.93 -0.27
N ASN A 5 -27.69 2.42 -0.90
CA ASN A 5 -28.74 1.56 -1.44
C ASN A 5 -28.18 0.52 -2.41
N VAL A 6 -28.57 -0.73 -2.22
CA VAL A 6 -28.36 -1.84 -3.13
C VAL A 6 -29.63 -1.97 -3.97
N ASN A 7 -29.48 -1.91 -5.29
CA ASN A 7 -30.57 -2.00 -6.25
C ASN A 7 -30.94 -3.47 -6.52
N GLY A 8 -29.92 -4.35 -6.54
CA GLY A 8 -30.17 -5.78 -6.81
C GLY A 8 -28.92 -6.65 -6.60
N PHE A 9 -29.18 -7.95 -6.49
CA PHE A 9 -28.19 -9.01 -6.46
C PHE A 9 -28.45 -9.94 -7.63
N TYR A 10 -27.43 -10.19 -8.43
CA TYR A 10 -27.50 -11.04 -9.61
C TYR A 10 -26.55 -12.21 -9.47
N LEU A 11 -27.05 -13.42 -9.67
CA LEU A 11 -26.25 -14.63 -9.70
C LEU A 11 -25.90 -14.96 -11.16
N CYS A 12 -24.68 -15.34 -11.41
CA CYS A 12 -24.28 -15.83 -12.72
C CYS A 12 -24.71 -17.29 -12.88
N GLU A 13 -25.51 -17.60 -13.92
CA GLU A 13 -25.97 -18.99 -14.17
C GLU A 13 -24.81 -19.94 -14.50
N ALA A 14 -23.80 -19.44 -15.25
CA ALA A 14 -22.62 -20.21 -15.63
C ALA A 14 -21.63 -20.41 -14.47
N GLU A 15 -21.62 -19.53 -13.46
CA GLU A 15 -20.74 -19.60 -12.28
C GLU A 15 -21.54 -19.16 -11.04
N PRO A 16 -22.22 -20.09 -10.36
CA PRO A 16 -23.10 -19.77 -9.22
C PRO A 16 -22.40 -19.14 -8.01
N ARG A 17 -21.07 -19.18 -7.98
CA ARG A 17 -20.25 -18.49 -6.94
C ARG A 17 -20.05 -17.02 -7.25
N LEU A 18 -20.32 -16.57 -8.48
CA LEU A 18 -20.22 -15.17 -8.89
C LEU A 18 -21.51 -14.43 -8.55
N VAL A 19 -21.39 -13.47 -7.65
CA VAL A 19 -22.47 -12.56 -7.27
C VAL A 19 -22.13 -11.15 -7.75
N ILE A 20 -22.98 -10.60 -8.60
CA ILE A 20 -22.90 -9.21 -9.04
C ILE A 20 -23.85 -8.38 -8.18
N VAL A 21 -23.35 -7.28 -7.63
CA VAL A 21 -24.15 -6.37 -6.81
C VAL A 21 -24.27 -5.04 -7.52
N ASP A 22 -25.49 -4.70 -7.92
CA ASP A 22 -25.84 -3.37 -8.42
C ASP A 22 -26.21 -2.45 -7.25
N LYS A 23 -25.54 -1.32 -7.12
CA LYS A 23 -25.74 -0.39 -6.02
C LYS A 23 -25.52 1.07 -6.44
N ALA A 24 -26.12 1.98 -5.70
CA ALA A 24 -25.86 3.40 -5.83
C ALA A 24 -24.37 3.70 -5.57
N HIS A 25 -23.78 4.59 -6.40
CA HIS A 25 -22.37 4.98 -6.26
C HIS A 25 -22.14 5.72 -4.93
N ALA A 26 -21.25 5.19 -4.10
CA ALA A 26 -20.85 5.78 -2.82
C ALA A 26 -19.36 5.55 -2.50
N GLY A 27 -18.55 5.36 -3.55
CA GLY A 27 -17.10 5.15 -3.45
C GLY A 27 -16.70 3.70 -3.17
N LYS A 28 -15.38 3.45 -3.26
CA LYS A 28 -14.76 2.11 -3.13
C LYS A 28 -15.02 1.48 -1.76
N ALA A 29 -14.81 2.23 -0.68
CA ALA A 29 -15.02 1.75 0.69
C ALA A 29 -16.43 1.20 0.94
N ASP A 30 -17.46 1.88 0.41
CA ASP A 30 -18.83 1.45 0.52
C ASP A 30 -19.08 0.17 -0.28
N SER A 31 -18.53 0.05 -1.49
CA SER A 31 -18.62 -1.15 -2.30
C SER A 31 -17.93 -2.35 -1.65
N LEU A 32 -16.77 -2.16 -1.02
CA LEU A 32 -16.10 -3.19 -0.24
C LEU A 32 -16.92 -3.63 0.97
N ASN A 33 -17.59 -2.72 1.66
CA ASN A 33 -18.50 -3.05 2.76
C ASN A 33 -19.69 -3.90 2.29
N VAL A 34 -20.25 -3.63 1.11
CA VAL A 34 -21.28 -4.50 0.51
C VAL A 34 -20.73 -5.89 0.26
N GLY A 35 -19.54 -6.00 -0.35
CA GLY A 35 -18.88 -7.29 -0.58
C GLY A 35 -18.66 -8.08 0.70
N ILE A 36 -18.23 -7.43 1.80
CA ILE A 36 -18.08 -8.04 3.12
C ILE A 36 -19.42 -8.55 3.64
N ASN A 37 -20.50 -7.78 3.50
CA ASN A 37 -21.84 -8.19 3.94
C ASN A 37 -22.35 -9.42 3.20
N VAL A 38 -22.13 -9.46 1.89
CA VAL A 38 -22.59 -10.57 0.99
C VAL A 38 -21.73 -11.82 1.17
N SER A 39 -20.44 -11.66 1.39
CA SER A 39 -19.52 -12.79 1.58
C SER A 39 -19.93 -13.65 2.77
N ARG A 40 -19.85 -14.98 2.60
CA ARG A 40 -20.08 -15.96 3.67
C ARG A 40 -18.78 -16.54 4.24
N ALA A 41 -17.66 -16.29 3.58
CA ALA A 41 -16.35 -16.82 3.97
C ALA A 41 -15.78 -16.11 5.19
N PRO A 42 -14.96 -16.79 6.01
CA PRO A 42 -14.32 -16.21 7.21
C PRO A 42 -13.21 -15.21 6.87
N TYR A 43 -12.71 -15.24 5.65
CA TYR A 43 -11.72 -14.32 5.10
C TYR A 43 -12.23 -13.74 3.79
N PHE A 44 -11.78 -12.55 3.45
CA PHE A 44 -12.06 -11.95 2.14
C PHE A 44 -10.78 -11.32 1.59
N CYS A 45 -10.65 -11.34 0.27
CA CYS A 45 -9.58 -10.67 -0.47
C CYS A 45 -10.17 -9.43 -1.16
N SER A 46 -9.53 -8.28 -0.96
CA SER A 46 -9.83 -7.05 -1.71
C SER A 46 -8.88 -6.96 -2.89
N VAL A 47 -9.45 -6.81 -4.10
CA VAL A 47 -8.70 -6.66 -5.34
C VAL A 47 -9.32 -5.52 -6.14
N ASP A 48 -8.49 -4.66 -6.74
CA ASP A 48 -8.98 -3.60 -7.63
C ASP A 48 -9.39 -4.19 -8.99
N ALA A 49 -10.40 -3.59 -9.63
CA ALA A 49 -10.95 -4.10 -10.88
C ALA A 49 -9.99 -4.02 -12.08
N ASP A 50 -8.96 -3.17 -11.98
CA ASP A 50 -7.90 -2.99 -12.97
C ASP A 50 -6.65 -3.85 -12.71
N SER A 51 -6.76 -4.79 -11.79
CA SER A 51 -5.63 -5.60 -11.33
C SER A 51 -5.70 -7.02 -11.85
N VAL A 52 -4.54 -7.58 -12.19
CA VAL A 52 -4.36 -8.96 -12.62
C VAL A 52 -3.56 -9.72 -11.56
N LEU A 53 -4.09 -10.84 -11.10
CA LEU A 53 -3.42 -11.70 -10.13
C LEU A 53 -2.64 -12.81 -10.85
N GLU A 54 -1.44 -13.11 -10.35
CA GLU A 54 -0.74 -14.33 -10.77
C GLU A 54 -1.50 -15.58 -10.31
N GLU A 55 -1.26 -16.66 -11.02
CA GLU A 55 -1.74 -17.98 -10.63
C GLU A 55 -1.26 -18.32 -9.21
N ASN A 56 -2.16 -18.84 -8.39
CA ASN A 56 -1.92 -19.13 -6.97
C ASN A 56 -1.63 -17.92 -6.05
N ALA A 57 -1.77 -16.67 -6.53
CA ALA A 57 -1.51 -15.49 -5.72
C ALA A 57 -2.35 -15.46 -4.43
N ILE A 58 -3.64 -15.80 -4.52
CA ILE A 58 -4.54 -15.86 -3.36
C ILE A 58 -4.09 -16.95 -2.37
N LEU A 59 -3.71 -18.14 -2.86
CA LEU A 59 -3.25 -19.24 -2.00
C LEU A 59 -1.98 -18.86 -1.25
N ARG A 60 -1.02 -18.22 -1.92
CA ARG A 60 0.21 -17.74 -1.30
C ARG A 60 -0.08 -16.66 -0.26
N LEU A 61 -1.01 -15.75 -0.55
CA LEU A 61 -1.43 -14.71 0.39
C LEU A 61 -2.11 -15.28 1.64
N MET A 62 -2.82 -16.41 1.49
CA MET A 62 -3.45 -17.14 2.60
C MET A 62 -2.46 -17.88 3.49
N ARG A 63 -1.28 -18.21 3.01
CA ARG A 63 -0.32 -19.08 3.73
C ARG A 63 -0.06 -18.64 5.17
N PRO A 64 0.28 -17.38 5.50
CA PRO A 64 0.51 -17.00 6.90
C PRO A 64 -0.74 -17.11 7.78
N ILE A 65 -1.93 -16.96 7.18
CA ILE A 65 -3.21 -17.12 7.88
C ILE A 65 -3.45 -18.59 8.21
N ILE A 66 -3.16 -19.51 7.27
CA ILE A 66 -3.31 -20.96 7.47
C ILE A 66 -2.32 -21.46 8.54
N GLU A 67 -1.07 -20.95 8.51
CA GLU A 67 -0.04 -21.31 9.51
C GLU A 67 -0.36 -20.80 10.92
N ALA A 68 -1.06 -19.66 11.06
CA ALA A 68 -1.40 -19.07 12.35
C ALA A 68 -2.76 -18.33 12.34
N PRO A 69 -3.90 -19.05 12.21
CA PRO A 69 -5.21 -18.46 11.94
C PRO A 69 -5.74 -17.56 13.05
N GLU A 70 -5.35 -17.81 14.30
CA GLU A 70 -5.75 -16.97 15.43
C GLU A 70 -4.86 -15.74 15.63
N LEU A 71 -3.70 -15.72 14.99
CA LEU A 71 -2.71 -14.65 15.14
C LEU A 71 -2.74 -13.67 13.96
N VAL A 72 -2.89 -14.17 12.73
CA VAL A 72 -2.81 -13.35 11.51
C VAL A 72 -4.17 -12.84 11.13
N HIS A 73 -4.38 -11.54 11.27
CA HIS A 73 -5.66 -10.86 11.03
C HIS A 73 -5.75 -10.22 9.64
N ALA A 74 -4.59 -9.89 9.04
CA ALA A 74 -4.52 -9.37 7.68
C ALA A 74 -3.18 -9.71 7.03
N THR A 75 -3.21 -9.90 5.71
CA THR A 75 -2.02 -10.09 4.88
C THR A 75 -2.09 -9.19 3.65
N GLY A 76 -0.97 -8.55 3.29
CA GLY A 76 -0.83 -7.79 2.05
C GLY A 76 0.14 -8.48 1.11
N GLY A 77 -0.20 -8.54 -0.18
CA GLY A 77 0.68 -9.05 -1.22
C GLY A 77 1.48 -7.93 -1.89
N ILE A 78 2.51 -8.34 -2.64
CA ILE A 78 3.29 -7.40 -3.45
C ILE A 78 2.47 -6.94 -4.66
N VAL A 79 2.60 -5.67 -5.00
CA VAL A 79 2.03 -5.09 -6.21
C VAL A 79 3.15 -4.67 -7.15
N ARG A 80 3.01 -5.03 -8.42
CA ARG A 80 3.94 -4.69 -9.50
C ARG A 80 3.20 -3.97 -10.62
N LEU A 81 3.96 -3.30 -11.47
CA LEU A 81 3.39 -2.55 -12.57
C LEU A 81 3.38 -3.38 -13.84
N VAL A 82 2.20 -3.43 -14.47
CA VAL A 82 1.98 -4.14 -15.73
C VAL A 82 2.35 -3.31 -16.96
N ASN A 83 2.66 -2.03 -16.77
CA ASN A 83 3.01 -1.13 -17.86
C ASN A 83 4.17 -1.70 -18.72
N GLY A 84 3.94 -1.79 -20.04
CA GLY A 84 4.87 -2.42 -20.98
C GLY A 84 4.66 -3.90 -21.22
N SER A 85 3.91 -4.58 -20.36
CA SER A 85 3.57 -6.00 -20.45
C SER A 85 2.27 -6.21 -21.24
N SER A 86 2.01 -7.44 -21.64
CA SER A 86 0.80 -7.83 -22.39
C SER A 86 -0.12 -8.70 -21.55
N VAL A 87 -1.39 -8.32 -21.49
CA VAL A 87 -2.46 -9.09 -20.83
C VAL A 87 -3.45 -9.58 -21.87
N VAL A 88 -3.73 -10.87 -21.89
CA VAL A 88 -4.71 -11.51 -22.77
C VAL A 88 -5.63 -12.36 -21.91
N ASP A 89 -6.93 -12.18 -22.05
CA ASP A 89 -7.98 -12.92 -21.31
C ASP A 89 -7.75 -12.91 -19.78
N GLY A 90 -7.33 -11.75 -19.23
CA GLY A 90 -7.06 -11.61 -17.80
C GLY A 90 -5.79 -12.30 -17.31
N ARG A 91 -4.94 -12.80 -18.21
CA ARG A 91 -3.65 -13.43 -17.89
C ARG A 91 -2.49 -12.60 -18.43
N LEU A 92 -1.44 -12.53 -17.64
CA LEU A 92 -0.19 -11.92 -18.07
C LEU A 92 0.57 -12.89 -18.98
N VAL A 93 0.73 -12.52 -20.25
CA VAL A 93 1.32 -13.39 -21.28
C VAL A 93 2.79 -13.05 -21.51
N ASP A 94 3.15 -11.78 -21.43
CA ASP A 94 4.49 -11.30 -21.70
C ASP A 94 4.81 -10.16 -20.70
N ILE A 95 5.84 -10.37 -19.90
CA ILE A 95 6.27 -9.41 -18.89
C ILE A 95 7.41 -8.59 -19.48
N ARG A 96 7.22 -7.29 -19.57
CA ARG A 96 8.24 -6.34 -20.06
C ARG A 96 8.29 -5.10 -19.20
N LEU A 97 9.47 -4.50 -19.12
CA LEU A 97 9.63 -3.17 -18.56
C LEU A 97 8.99 -2.12 -19.47
N PRO A 98 8.37 -1.07 -18.88
CA PRO A 98 7.87 0.05 -19.67
C PRO A 98 9.00 0.77 -20.41
N LYS A 99 8.70 1.31 -21.59
CA LYS A 99 9.66 2.06 -22.40
C LYS A 99 9.74 3.54 -22.01
N ASP A 100 8.70 4.06 -21.40
CA ASP A 100 8.65 5.45 -20.95
C ASP A 100 9.32 5.62 -19.59
N SER A 101 10.07 6.70 -19.42
CA SER A 101 10.85 6.98 -18.20
C SER A 101 9.96 7.15 -16.96
N LEU A 102 8.76 7.71 -17.12
CA LEU A 102 7.86 7.95 -15.99
C LEU A 102 7.38 6.65 -15.37
N SER A 103 6.94 5.70 -16.19
CA SER A 103 6.53 4.38 -15.73
C SER A 103 7.72 3.58 -15.17
N LEU A 104 8.91 3.70 -15.80
CA LEU A 104 10.11 3.01 -15.33
C LEU A 104 10.53 3.48 -13.92
N ILE A 105 10.50 4.79 -13.66
CA ILE A 105 10.77 5.34 -12.32
C ILE A 105 9.76 4.79 -11.30
N GLN A 106 8.48 4.69 -11.68
CA GLN A 106 7.45 4.12 -10.81
C GLN A 106 7.67 2.62 -10.54
N VAL A 107 8.20 1.84 -11.51
CA VAL A 107 8.58 0.43 -11.27
C VAL A 107 9.62 0.36 -10.14
N VAL A 108 10.69 1.16 -10.21
CA VAL A 108 11.74 1.20 -9.19
C VAL A 108 11.17 1.64 -7.83
N GLU A 109 10.30 2.63 -7.82
CA GLU A 109 9.63 3.12 -6.62
C GLU A 109 8.77 2.03 -5.95
N TYR A 110 7.98 1.30 -6.75
CA TYR A 110 7.15 0.19 -6.23
C TYR A 110 8.02 -0.94 -5.67
N ILE A 111 9.08 -1.33 -6.36
CA ILE A 111 10.03 -2.32 -5.86
C ILE A 111 10.60 -1.87 -4.51
N ARG A 112 11.08 -0.63 -4.42
CA ARG A 112 11.63 -0.06 -3.17
C ARG A 112 10.59 -0.03 -2.04
N SER A 113 9.39 0.45 -2.32
CA SER A 113 8.32 0.56 -1.33
C SER A 113 7.87 -0.80 -0.78
N PHE A 114 7.73 -1.80 -1.66
CA PHE A 114 7.21 -3.10 -1.25
C PHE A 114 8.31 -3.99 -0.64
N LEU A 115 9.46 -4.14 -1.29
CA LEU A 115 10.49 -5.09 -0.84
C LEU A 115 11.31 -4.56 0.35
N PHE A 116 11.62 -3.26 0.37
CA PHE A 116 12.34 -2.68 1.51
C PHE A 116 11.38 -2.22 2.61
N GLY A 117 10.46 -1.32 2.27
CA GLY A 117 9.61 -0.66 3.25
C GLY A 117 8.66 -1.62 3.95
N ARG A 118 7.79 -2.28 3.18
CA ARG A 118 6.72 -3.12 3.76
C ARG A 118 7.24 -4.43 4.33
N ALA A 119 8.21 -5.06 3.69
CA ALA A 119 8.81 -6.28 4.24
C ALA A 119 9.49 -6.01 5.58
N GLY A 120 10.28 -4.95 5.70
CA GLY A 120 10.93 -4.56 6.96
C GLY A 120 9.93 -4.23 8.07
N LEU A 121 8.91 -3.41 7.77
CA LEU A 121 7.86 -3.07 8.74
C LEU A 121 7.01 -4.29 9.15
N SER A 122 6.83 -5.25 8.26
CA SER A 122 6.11 -6.50 8.53
C SER A 122 6.81 -7.34 9.59
N VAL A 123 8.13 -7.48 9.53
CA VAL A 123 8.93 -8.20 10.54
C VAL A 123 8.75 -7.58 11.93
N LEU A 124 8.63 -6.28 12.00
CA LEU A 124 8.41 -5.55 13.26
C LEU A 124 6.94 -5.54 13.73
N ASN A 125 6.02 -6.16 12.97
CA ASN A 125 4.56 -6.03 13.15
C ASN A 125 4.13 -4.55 13.25
N SER A 126 4.73 -3.72 12.41
CA SER A 126 4.57 -2.25 12.38
C SER A 126 4.04 -1.75 11.04
N LEU A 127 3.47 -2.64 10.24
CA LEU A 127 2.93 -2.36 8.92
C LEU A 127 1.62 -1.59 9.03
N LEU A 128 1.60 -0.32 8.62
CA LEU A 128 0.40 0.53 8.66
C LEU A 128 -0.35 0.57 7.33
N VAL A 129 0.30 0.12 6.26
CA VAL A 129 -0.27 0.10 4.91
C VAL A 129 -0.06 -1.27 4.31
N ILE A 130 -1.14 -1.98 4.03
CA ILE A 130 -1.17 -3.09 3.09
C ILE A 130 -1.91 -2.60 1.84
N SER A 131 -1.58 -3.12 0.67
CA SER A 131 -2.14 -2.58 -0.56
C SER A 131 -3.65 -2.72 -0.61
N GLY A 132 -4.37 -1.64 -0.90
CA GLY A 132 -5.80 -1.68 -1.23
C GLY A 132 -6.10 -2.43 -2.53
N THR A 133 -5.06 -2.66 -3.34
CA THR A 133 -5.13 -3.38 -4.62
C THR A 133 -5.11 -4.90 -4.42
N PHE A 134 -4.37 -5.40 -3.41
CA PHE A 134 -4.26 -6.83 -3.15
C PHE A 134 -3.97 -7.11 -1.68
N SER A 135 -5.01 -7.40 -0.94
CA SER A 135 -4.94 -7.67 0.50
C SER A 135 -6.02 -8.63 0.95
N MET A 136 -5.71 -9.40 1.99
CA MET A 136 -6.63 -10.35 2.60
C MET A 136 -6.83 -10.05 4.07
N PHE A 137 -8.04 -10.18 4.53
CA PHE A 137 -8.46 -9.85 5.88
C PHE A 137 -9.30 -10.95 6.51
N GLN A 138 -9.11 -11.13 7.82
CA GLN A 138 -10.04 -11.90 8.63
C GLN A 138 -11.33 -11.11 8.81
N LYS A 139 -12.45 -11.64 8.28
CA LYS A 139 -13.73 -10.94 8.24
C LYS A 139 -14.23 -10.54 9.64
N ARG A 140 -14.13 -11.41 10.63
CA ARG A 140 -14.56 -11.13 12.01
C ARG A 140 -13.84 -9.89 12.59
N SER A 141 -12.56 -9.74 12.32
CA SER A 141 -11.76 -8.61 12.82
C SER A 141 -12.13 -7.29 12.15
N VAL A 142 -12.39 -7.33 10.84
CA VAL A 142 -12.84 -6.14 10.09
C VAL A 142 -14.25 -5.73 10.53
N LEU A 143 -15.16 -6.68 10.73
CA LEU A 143 -16.51 -6.40 11.24
C LEU A 143 -16.46 -5.82 12.66
N ALA A 144 -15.65 -6.38 13.56
CA ALA A 144 -15.46 -5.87 14.91
C ALA A 144 -14.87 -4.45 14.94
N ALA A 145 -14.01 -4.14 13.96
CA ALA A 145 -13.47 -2.79 13.79
C ALA A 145 -14.44 -1.83 13.05
N GLY A 146 -15.58 -2.29 12.52
CA GLY A 146 -16.61 -1.46 11.90
C GLY A 146 -16.54 -1.34 10.38
N GLY A 147 -15.80 -2.22 9.67
CA GLY A 147 -15.71 -2.23 8.21
C GLY A 147 -14.82 -1.13 7.64
N TYR A 148 -14.90 -0.86 6.35
CA TYR A 148 -14.21 0.25 5.70
C TYR A 148 -14.92 1.59 5.98
N LYS A 149 -14.16 2.65 6.27
CA LYS A 149 -14.71 4.00 6.43
C LYS A 149 -14.88 4.69 5.08
N THR A 150 -16.09 5.15 4.80
CA THR A 150 -16.45 5.83 3.55
C THR A 150 -16.05 7.31 3.52
N SER A 151 -15.68 7.87 4.67
CA SER A 151 -15.31 9.28 4.82
C SER A 151 -13.83 9.57 4.55
N ILE A 152 -13.03 8.55 4.23
CA ILE A 152 -11.59 8.69 4.00
C ILE A 152 -11.20 8.14 2.63
N VAL A 153 -10.19 8.74 2.02
CA VAL A 153 -9.80 8.43 0.65
C VAL A 153 -8.82 7.24 0.58
N THR A 154 -8.07 7.01 1.65
CA THR A 154 -7.15 5.87 1.82
C THR A 154 -7.75 4.89 2.82
N GLU A 155 -8.85 4.28 2.42
CA GLU A 155 -9.64 3.35 3.23
C GLU A 155 -8.85 2.12 3.65
N ASP A 156 -7.86 1.72 2.85
CA ASP A 156 -6.97 0.60 3.10
C ASP A 156 -5.99 0.86 4.26
N MET A 157 -5.31 2.00 4.24
CA MET A 157 -4.43 2.43 5.32
C MET A 157 -5.22 2.65 6.61
N GLU A 158 -6.33 3.36 6.53
CA GLU A 158 -7.17 3.66 7.68
C GLU A 158 -7.66 2.38 8.37
N LEU A 159 -8.12 1.40 7.60
CA LEU A 159 -8.56 0.11 8.12
C LEU A 159 -7.44 -0.60 8.89
N VAL A 160 -6.22 -0.63 8.34
CA VAL A 160 -5.07 -1.28 8.97
C VAL A 160 -4.71 -0.59 10.29
N VAL A 161 -4.62 0.74 10.32
CA VAL A 161 -4.35 1.51 11.54
C VAL A 161 -5.43 1.27 12.58
N ARG A 162 -6.70 1.22 12.18
CA ARG A 162 -7.83 0.94 13.07
C ARG A 162 -7.84 -0.50 13.57
N LEU A 163 -7.44 -1.47 12.76
CA LEU A 163 -7.25 -2.84 13.21
C LEU A 163 -6.16 -2.93 14.28
N HIS A 164 -5.01 -2.28 14.09
CA HIS A 164 -3.98 -2.18 15.13
C HIS A 164 -4.54 -1.58 16.42
N LYS A 165 -5.26 -0.46 16.31
CA LYS A 165 -5.90 0.17 17.47
C LYS A 165 -6.87 -0.77 18.17
N HIS A 166 -7.81 -1.34 17.44
CA HIS A 166 -8.85 -2.22 17.95
C HIS A 166 -8.24 -3.44 18.67
N LEU A 167 -7.29 -4.12 18.03
CA LEU A 167 -6.67 -5.32 18.60
C LEU A 167 -5.82 -5.01 19.83
N ARG A 168 -5.12 -3.87 19.87
CA ARG A 168 -4.38 -3.40 21.03
C ARG A 168 -5.29 -2.97 22.18
N ASP A 169 -6.37 -2.25 21.89
CA ASP A 169 -7.33 -1.83 22.92
C ASP A 169 -7.99 -3.03 23.62
N HIS A 170 -8.11 -4.17 22.93
CA HIS A 170 -8.65 -5.42 23.48
C HIS A 170 -7.56 -6.41 23.94
N ASN A 171 -6.30 -5.99 24.05
CA ASN A 171 -5.16 -6.82 24.47
C ASN A 171 -5.02 -8.13 23.70
N ARG A 172 -5.39 -8.14 22.41
CA ARG A 172 -5.26 -9.31 21.55
C ARG A 172 -3.82 -9.45 21.04
N LYS A 173 -3.30 -10.68 21.05
CA LYS A 173 -2.11 -11.01 20.28
C LYS A 173 -2.52 -11.07 18.81
N TYR A 174 -1.78 -10.39 17.95
CA TYR A 174 -2.12 -10.32 16.54
C TYR A 174 -0.89 -10.06 15.67
N ARG A 175 -1.03 -10.36 14.37
CA ARG A 175 -0.08 -10.02 13.35
C ARG A 175 -0.80 -9.49 12.11
N ILE A 176 -0.25 -8.41 11.54
CA ILE A 176 -0.57 -7.93 10.21
C ILE A 176 0.73 -8.05 9.42
N THR A 177 0.72 -8.84 8.34
CA THR A 177 1.96 -9.23 7.66
C THR A 177 1.93 -8.92 6.18
N PHE A 178 3.10 -8.77 5.61
CA PHE A 178 3.32 -8.62 4.19
C PHE A 178 3.93 -9.92 3.64
N VAL A 179 3.44 -10.35 2.48
CA VAL A 179 3.90 -11.55 1.78
C VAL A 179 4.50 -11.11 0.44
N PRO A 180 5.81 -11.24 0.26
CA PRO A 180 6.48 -10.68 -0.91
C PRO A 180 6.38 -11.55 -2.18
N ASP A 181 5.89 -12.77 -2.07
CA ASP A 181 5.85 -13.72 -3.19
C ASP A 181 4.56 -13.67 -4.03
N PRO A 182 3.34 -13.51 -3.45
CA PRO A 182 2.14 -13.38 -4.29
C PRO A 182 2.13 -12.03 -5.01
N ILE A 183 2.02 -12.05 -6.34
CA ILE A 183 2.09 -10.85 -7.16
C ILE A 183 0.71 -10.47 -7.70
N CYS A 184 0.39 -9.20 -7.51
CA CYS A 184 -0.69 -8.50 -8.16
C CYS A 184 -0.11 -7.47 -9.13
N TRP A 185 -0.56 -7.47 -10.36
CA TRP A 185 -0.15 -6.54 -11.40
C TRP A 185 -1.21 -5.47 -11.57
N THR A 186 -0.80 -4.20 -11.56
CA THR A 186 -1.70 -3.05 -11.74
C THR A 186 -1.08 -2.03 -12.69
N GLU A 187 -1.88 -1.14 -13.24
CA GLU A 187 -1.40 -0.11 -14.14
C GLU A 187 -0.98 1.15 -13.38
N ALA A 188 0.22 1.66 -13.66
CA ALA A 188 0.67 2.94 -13.14
C ALA A 188 0.22 4.10 -14.05
N PRO A 189 0.06 5.32 -13.49
CA PRO A 189 -0.17 6.52 -14.25
C PRO A 189 0.86 6.71 -15.38
N LYS A 190 0.36 6.97 -16.60
CA LYS A 190 1.19 7.17 -17.80
C LYS A 190 1.59 8.63 -18.02
N ASP A 191 0.97 9.55 -17.31
CA ASP A 191 1.25 10.98 -17.40
C ASP A 191 1.41 11.63 -16.02
N LEU A 192 2.10 12.79 -16.01
CA LEU A 192 2.38 13.54 -14.78
C LEU A 192 1.11 14.09 -14.10
N ALA A 193 0.05 14.39 -14.85
CA ALA A 193 -1.18 14.93 -14.29
C ALA A 193 -1.91 13.86 -13.48
N MET A 194 -2.01 12.65 -14.03
CA MET A 194 -2.57 11.49 -13.34
C MET A 194 -1.73 11.11 -12.11
N LEU A 195 -0.40 11.08 -12.25
CA LEU A 195 0.52 10.78 -11.16
C LEU A 195 0.37 11.80 -10.03
N LYS A 196 0.36 13.11 -10.34
CA LYS A 196 0.14 14.18 -9.37
C LYS A 196 -1.19 14.03 -8.63
N LYS A 197 -2.28 13.72 -9.36
CA LYS A 197 -3.60 13.49 -8.76
C LYS A 197 -3.58 12.29 -7.80
N GLN A 198 -2.93 11.20 -8.19
CA GLN A 198 -2.78 9.99 -7.37
C GLN A 198 -1.99 10.29 -6.10
N ARG A 199 -0.82 10.94 -6.21
CA ARG A 199 0.05 11.28 -5.06
C ARG A 199 -0.61 12.26 -4.10
N ARG A 200 -1.29 13.28 -4.63
CA ARG A 200 -2.07 14.22 -3.80
C ARG A 200 -3.13 13.48 -2.98
N ARG A 201 -3.84 12.54 -3.61
CA ARG A 201 -4.84 11.71 -2.93
C ARG A 201 -4.22 10.88 -1.80
N TRP A 202 -3.10 10.21 -2.07
CA TRP A 202 -2.42 9.38 -1.08
C TRP A 202 -1.89 10.21 0.09
N HIS A 203 -1.28 11.35 -0.21
CA HIS A 203 -0.73 12.24 0.81
C HIS A 203 -1.81 12.86 1.69
N ALA A 204 -2.91 13.30 1.10
CA ALA A 204 -4.07 13.78 1.84
C ALA A 204 -4.70 12.70 2.73
N GLY A 205 -4.80 11.46 2.23
CA GLY A 205 -5.29 10.32 3.00
C GLY A 205 -4.37 9.95 4.16
N LEU A 206 -3.04 10.00 3.95
CA LEU A 206 -2.04 9.80 5.01
C LEU A 206 -2.21 10.84 6.12
N ALA A 207 -2.29 12.13 5.76
CA ALA A 207 -2.50 13.21 6.71
C ALA A 207 -3.81 13.06 7.50
N ALA A 208 -4.90 12.70 6.81
CA ALA A 208 -6.20 12.46 7.44
C ALA A 208 -6.16 11.27 8.41
N THR A 209 -5.50 10.17 8.03
CA THR A 209 -5.36 8.98 8.87
C THR A 209 -4.54 9.30 10.12
N ILE A 210 -3.38 9.96 9.99
CA ILE A 210 -2.55 10.34 11.15
C ILE A 210 -3.33 11.27 12.08
N SER A 211 -4.03 12.27 11.53
CA SER A 211 -4.86 13.20 12.31
C SER A 211 -5.96 12.47 13.08
N MET A 212 -6.64 11.52 12.45
CA MET A 212 -7.72 10.73 13.04
C MET A 212 -7.22 9.86 14.21
N TYR A 213 -6.00 9.31 14.09
CA TYR A 213 -5.39 8.43 15.07
C TYR A 213 -4.27 9.10 15.88
N ARG A 214 -4.28 10.44 15.99
CA ARG A 214 -3.25 11.21 16.73
C ARG A 214 -3.08 10.77 18.19
N SER A 215 -4.12 10.24 18.82
CA SER A 215 -4.05 9.71 20.19
C SER A 215 -3.17 8.47 20.34
N MET A 216 -2.86 7.81 19.24
CA MET A 216 -1.91 6.70 19.20
C MET A 216 -0.46 7.16 19.05
N LEU A 217 -0.24 8.37 18.54
CA LEU A 217 1.09 8.92 18.26
C LEU A 217 1.86 9.12 19.58
N PHE A 218 3.08 8.62 19.66
CA PHE A 218 3.95 8.61 20.87
C PHE A 218 3.34 7.92 22.09
N ASN A 219 2.27 7.13 21.92
CA ASN A 219 1.59 6.48 23.01
C ASN A 219 2.09 5.02 23.16
N TYR A 220 2.75 4.76 24.31
CA TYR A 220 3.33 3.45 24.66
C TYR A 220 2.30 2.31 24.71
N ARG A 221 1.03 2.61 24.97
CA ARG A 221 -0.07 1.62 24.96
C ARG A 221 -0.17 0.88 23.64
N TYR A 222 0.16 1.56 22.54
CA TYR A 222 0.14 0.97 21.18
C TYR A 222 1.50 0.38 20.78
N GLY A 223 2.49 0.37 21.69
CA GLY A 223 3.82 -0.23 21.47
C GLY A 223 4.49 0.32 20.21
N ARG A 224 5.03 -0.57 19.36
CA ARG A 224 5.75 -0.16 18.14
C ARG A 224 4.90 0.65 17.16
N ILE A 225 3.57 0.46 17.15
CA ILE A 225 2.68 1.26 16.29
C ILE A 225 2.69 2.72 16.70
N GLY A 226 2.53 3.01 18.00
CA GLY A 226 2.50 4.37 18.52
C GLY A 226 3.88 5.02 18.61
N LEU A 227 4.92 4.24 18.96
CA LEU A 227 6.26 4.79 19.24
C LEU A 227 7.17 4.82 18.01
N PHE A 228 6.89 4.02 16.98
CA PHE A 228 7.74 3.92 15.80
C PHE A 228 6.96 4.10 14.49
N ALA A 229 5.95 3.27 14.21
CA ALA A 229 5.32 3.25 12.91
C ALA A 229 4.57 4.55 12.56
N LEU A 230 3.76 5.07 13.47
CA LEU A 230 3.04 6.34 13.26
C LEU A 230 3.99 7.56 13.25
N PRO A 231 4.99 7.70 14.16
CA PRO A 231 6.02 8.73 14.03
C PRO A 231 6.79 8.64 12.71
N TYR A 232 7.17 7.46 12.26
CA TYR A 232 7.82 7.26 10.95
C TYR A 232 6.93 7.78 9.80
N GLN A 233 5.64 7.41 9.78
CA GLN A 233 4.70 7.90 8.77
C GLN A 233 4.52 9.43 8.83
N LEU A 234 4.52 10.01 10.03
CA LEU A 234 4.40 11.46 10.20
C LEU A 234 5.65 12.19 9.70
N PHE A 235 6.84 11.81 10.20
CA PHE A 235 8.04 12.59 9.95
C PHE A 235 8.70 12.27 8.61
N ILE A 236 8.70 11.01 8.19
CA ILE A 236 9.39 10.60 6.96
C ILE A 236 8.44 10.65 5.75
N GLU A 237 7.23 10.09 5.86
CA GLU A 237 6.35 9.98 4.71
C GLU A 237 5.49 11.25 4.49
N LEU A 238 4.99 11.87 5.57
CA LEU A 238 4.13 13.06 5.45
C LEU A 238 4.93 14.37 5.38
N ILE A 239 5.83 14.59 6.32
CA ILE A 239 6.57 15.86 6.46
C ILE A 239 7.88 15.82 5.66
N GLY A 240 8.50 14.64 5.54
CA GLY A 240 9.80 14.46 4.90
C GLY A 240 9.92 15.12 3.52
N PRO A 241 8.99 14.89 2.57
CA PRO A 241 9.05 15.53 1.25
C PRO A 241 9.02 17.07 1.31
N VAL A 242 8.30 17.65 2.28
CA VAL A 242 8.25 19.10 2.47
C VAL A 242 9.60 19.62 2.99
N ILE A 243 10.18 18.92 3.97
CA ILE A 243 11.51 19.26 4.51
C ILE A 243 12.58 19.10 3.43
N GLU A 244 12.50 18.06 2.62
CA GLU A 244 13.45 17.82 1.53
C GLU A 244 13.43 18.96 0.51
N VAL A 245 12.26 19.34 0.02
CA VAL A 245 12.11 20.46 -0.93
C VAL A 245 12.56 21.77 -0.31
N ALA A 246 12.19 22.05 0.96
CA ALA A 246 12.65 23.23 1.67
C ALA A 246 14.17 23.21 1.84
N GLY A 247 14.77 22.08 2.14
CA GLY A 247 16.22 21.89 2.25
C GLY A 247 16.95 22.22 0.95
N TYR A 248 16.47 21.70 -0.19
CA TYR A 248 17.03 22.03 -1.50
C TYR A 248 16.94 23.51 -1.79
N PHE A 249 15.81 24.15 -1.48
CA PHE A 249 15.66 25.60 -1.67
C PHE A 249 16.62 26.40 -0.77
N VAL A 250 16.68 26.09 0.52
CA VAL A 250 17.54 26.80 1.50
C VAL A 250 19.01 26.66 1.13
N VAL A 251 19.48 25.45 0.80
CA VAL A 251 20.89 25.21 0.43
C VAL A 251 21.24 25.94 -0.87
N THR A 252 20.36 25.89 -1.88
CA THR A 252 20.59 26.60 -3.15
C THR A 252 20.63 28.12 -2.95
N ALA A 253 19.71 28.68 -2.16
CA ALA A 253 19.68 30.09 -1.84
C ALA A 253 20.92 30.52 -1.04
N SER A 254 21.31 29.73 -0.02
CA SER A 254 22.51 29.99 0.78
C SER A 254 23.78 29.99 -0.06
N PHE A 255 23.86 29.12 -1.05
CA PHE A 255 24.96 29.13 -2.03
C PHE A 255 24.96 30.42 -2.88
N ALA A 256 23.76 30.78 -3.41
CA ALA A 256 23.62 31.97 -4.24
C ALA A 256 23.96 33.27 -3.51
N PHE A 257 23.69 33.35 -2.18
CA PHE A 257 24.03 34.48 -1.32
C PHE A 257 25.46 34.42 -0.73
N GLY A 258 26.28 33.41 -1.11
CA GLY A 258 27.65 33.27 -0.61
C GLY A 258 27.78 32.88 0.87
N ILE A 259 26.67 32.35 1.47
CA ILE A 259 26.68 31.92 2.89
C ILE A 259 27.40 30.58 3.04
N ILE A 260 27.31 29.71 2.06
CA ILE A 260 28.00 28.42 2.00
C ILE A 260 28.98 28.39 0.85
N ASP A 261 30.10 27.71 1.03
CA ASP A 261 31.10 27.55 0.00
C ASP A 261 30.73 26.53 -1.08
N ARG A 262 31.50 26.54 -2.18
CA ARG A 262 31.29 25.65 -3.30
C ARG A 262 31.47 24.16 -2.93
N GLN A 263 32.41 23.87 -2.01
CA GLN A 263 32.70 22.47 -1.64
C GLN A 263 31.53 21.87 -0.88
N PHE A 264 30.97 22.59 0.07
CA PHE A 264 29.78 22.18 0.80
C PHE A 264 28.58 21.99 -0.13
N PHE A 265 28.32 22.95 -1.03
CA PHE A 265 27.21 22.84 -1.98
C PHE A 265 27.35 21.61 -2.87
N MET A 266 28.52 21.36 -3.44
CA MET A 266 28.77 20.18 -4.26
C MET A 266 28.64 18.88 -3.47
N LEU A 267 29.15 18.83 -2.25
CA LEU A 267 29.00 17.66 -1.38
C LEU A 267 27.53 17.38 -1.05
N PHE A 268 26.76 18.41 -0.74
CA PHE A 268 25.32 18.26 -0.50
C PHE A 268 24.58 17.68 -1.72
N VAL A 269 24.82 18.23 -2.91
CA VAL A 269 24.18 17.72 -4.15
C VAL A 269 24.58 16.27 -4.43
N ILE A 270 25.86 15.95 -4.31
CA ILE A 270 26.38 14.60 -4.51
C ILE A 270 25.72 13.64 -3.51
N MET A 271 25.67 13.98 -2.23
CA MET A 271 25.07 13.12 -1.21
C MET A 271 23.56 12.94 -1.42
N ALA A 272 22.81 13.98 -1.79
CA ALA A 272 21.39 13.92 -2.06
C ALA A 272 21.08 12.93 -3.22
N VAL A 273 21.90 12.99 -4.29
CA VAL A 273 21.75 12.08 -5.43
C VAL A 273 22.19 10.65 -5.08
N LEU A 274 23.37 10.50 -4.46
CA LEU A 274 23.95 9.18 -4.15
C LEU A 274 23.06 8.35 -3.22
N VAL A 275 22.47 8.97 -2.18
CA VAL A 275 21.57 8.27 -1.26
C VAL A 275 20.34 7.74 -1.99
N GLY A 276 19.74 8.56 -2.85
CA GLY A 276 18.58 8.13 -3.67
C GLY A 276 18.93 7.00 -4.63
N VAL A 277 20.05 7.12 -5.32
CA VAL A 277 20.56 6.07 -6.24
C VAL A 277 20.88 4.79 -5.49
N PHE A 278 21.57 4.88 -4.36
CA PHE A 278 21.94 3.71 -3.55
C PHE A 278 20.72 2.88 -3.15
N PHE A 279 19.68 3.49 -2.58
CA PHE A 279 18.47 2.76 -2.19
C PHE A 279 17.72 2.19 -3.40
N SER A 280 17.73 2.89 -4.53
CA SER A 280 17.10 2.40 -5.76
C SER A 280 17.85 1.19 -6.33
N VAL A 281 19.16 1.26 -6.41
CA VAL A 281 20.00 0.15 -6.90
C VAL A 281 19.89 -1.04 -5.94
N ALA A 282 19.96 -0.82 -4.62
CA ALA A 282 19.82 -1.88 -3.64
C ALA A 282 18.45 -2.60 -3.76
N ALA A 283 17.36 -1.86 -4.01
CA ALA A 283 16.04 -2.44 -4.21
C ALA A 283 15.97 -3.28 -5.49
N VAL A 284 16.52 -2.77 -6.60
CA VAL A 284 16.56 -3.51 -7.88
C VAL A 284 17.44 -4.75 -7.76
N LEU A 285 18.58 -4.67 -7.08
CA LEU A 285 19.44 -5.84 -6.82
C LEU A 285 18.73 -6.89 -5.97
N LEU A 286 18.01 -6.47 -4.94
CA LEU A 286 17.21 -7.38 -4.11
C LEU A 286 16.14 -8.09 -4.95
N GLU A 287 15.47 -7.37 -5.85
CA GLU A 287 14.52 -7.94 -6.79
C GLU A 287 15.17 -8.96 -7.72
N GLU A 288 16.30 -8.62 -8.31
CA GLU A 288 17.01 -9.47 -9.26
C GLU A 288 17.54 -10.75 -8.60
N ILE A 289 18.00 -10.66 -7.36
CA ILE A 289 18.52 -11.83 -6.61
C ILE A 289 17.36 -12.70 -6.10
N SER A 290 16.24 -12.11 -5.66
CA SER A 290 15.19 -12.84 -4.94
C SER A 290 14.09 -13.36 -5.85
N TYR A 291 13.66 -12.59 -6.85
CA TYR A 291 12.40 -12.86 -7.58
C TYR A 291 12.55 -12.90 -9.09
N ARG A 292 13.39 -12.07 -9.69
CA ARG A 292 13.62 -11.99 -11.14
C ARG A 292 12.37 -11.93 -11.98
N ARG A 293 11.42 -11.10 -11.62
CA ARG A 293 10.11 -11.07 -12.31
C ARG A 293 10.09 -10.26 -13.60
N TYR A 294 10.96 -9.26 -13.72
CA TYR A 294 11.14 -8.55 -14.99
C TYR A 294 12.30 -9.19 -15.77
N PRO A 295 12.08 -9.58 -17.05
CA PRO A 295 13.15 -10.09 -17.89
C PRO A 295 14.18 -8.99 -18.18
N LYS A 296 15.42 -9.40 -18.45
CA LYS A 296 16.52 -8.52 -18.85
C LYS A 296 16.28 -7.88 -20.21
#